data_3c1cd9f42c15b280c29bd63f439b95a6
#
_entry.id   3c1cd9f42c15b280c29bd63f439b95a6
#
_cell.length_a   1.000
_cell.length_b   1.000
_cell.length_c   1.000
_cell.angle_alpha   90.00
_cell.angle_beta   90.00
_cell.angle_gamma   90.00
#
_symmetry.space_group_name_H-M   'P 1'
#
loop_
_entity.id
_entity.type
_entity.pdbx_description
1 polymer ?
#
loop_
_entity_poly.entity_id
_entity_poly.type
_entity_poly.pdbx_seq_one_letter_code
_entity_poly.pdbx_strand_id
1 'polypeptide(L)'
;DPARLPRHVRPDETEYSLEARTRSYLAVNCGYCHMGSSSVVPGNWDGRAFVKLDQTGLILGSASSNGGNTNNLLIVPADLNHSIIWNRIAATNGFTRMPPLGTTELDPANIQLVAEWINGDLATRQSYAQWQIARFGSTNHPDAAASADPDLDGRSNREEFLTYTDPEDPASYWTGWLDAANGAPTLIHDLAHRAVTIEVSTNLNEWVFWNVPENNVLPIAANSSRVIPLDTNMPVGNFRFIVDDL
;
A
#
# COMPACT_ATOMS: atom_id res chain seq x y z
N ASP A 1 -2.08 25.95 -3.31
CA ASP A 1 -2.58 25.31 -4.51
C ASP A 1 -3.29 24.00 -4.09
N PRO A 2 -4.60 23.87 -4.35
CA PRO A 2 -5.36 22.67 -4.00
C PRO A 2 -4.81 21.39 -4.64
N ALA A 3 -4.17 21.47 -5.79
CA ALA A 3 -3.58 20.32 -6.47
C ALA A 3 -2.41 19.69 -5.70
N ARG A 4 -1.83 20.40 -4.75
CA ARG A 4 -0.74 19.93 -3.88
C ARG A 4 -1.22 19.38 -2.54
N LEU A 5 -2.53 19.42 -2.26
CA LEU A 5 -3.07 18.83 -1.04
C LEU A 5 -3.14 17.31 -1.19
N PRO A 6 -2.85 16.55 -0.12
CA PRO A 6 -3.09 15.11 -0.12
C PRO A 6 -4.54 14.79 -0.48
N ARG A 7 -4.74 13.84 -1.36
CA ARG A 7 -6.07 13.42 -1.80
C ARG A 7 -6.25 11.90 -1.74
N HIS A 8 -7.45 11.47 -1.53
CA HIS A 8 -7.85 10.09 -1.73
C HIS A 8 -8.05 9.78 -3.22
N VAL A 9 -7.80 8.54 -3.58
CA VAL A 9 -8.12 7.99 -4.89
C VAL A 9 -9.60 7.63 -4.91
N ARG A 10 -10.31 7.94 -6.00
CA ARG A 10 -11.68 7.46 -6.18
C ARG A 10 -11.67 5.97 -6.60
N PRO A 11 -12.73 5.23 -6.26
CA PRO A 11 -12.85 3.83 -6.65
C PRO A 11 -12.81 3.57 -8.16
N ASP A 12 -13.21 4.54 -8.98
CA ASP A 12 -13.26 4.47 -10.45
C ASP A 12 -11.97 4.92 -11.15
N GLU A 13 -10.99 5.44 -10.43
CA GLU A 13 -9.67 5.82 -10.97
C GLU A 13 -8.79 4.57 -11.15
N THR A 14 -9.02 3.84 -12.23
CA THR A 14 -8.41 2.52 -12.50
C THR A 14 -6.91 2.58 -12.81
N GLU A 15 -6.35 3.74 -13.03
CA GLU A 15 -4.92 4.00 -13.11
C GLU A 15 -4.17 3.79 -11.79
N TYR A 16 -4.92 3.79 -10.67
CA TYR A 16 -4.37 3.49 -9.35
C TYR A 16 -4.61 2.04 -8.94
N SER A 17 -3.79 1.55 -8.03
CA SER A 17 -3.87 0.17 -7.55
C SER A 17 -5.21 -0.15 -6.93
N LEU A 18 -5.54 -1.42 -6.98
CA LEU A 18 -6.70 -1.97 -6.29
C LEU A 18 -6.64 -1.67 -4.80
N GLU A 19 -5.44 -1.74 -4.20
CA GLU A 19 -5.22 -1.34 -2.82
C GLU A 19 -5.46 0.15 -2.59
N ALA A 20 -4.87 1.04 -3.40
CA ALA A 20 -5.03 2.48 -3.23
C ALA A 20 -6.50 2.89 -3.28
N ARG A 21 -7.25 2.33 -4.23
CA ARG A 21 -8.70 2.57 -4.38
C ARG A 21 -9.49 2.01 -3.19
N THR A 22 -9.21 0.77 -2.80
CA THR A 22 -9.90 0.11 -1.68
C THR A 22 -9.60 0.79 -0.36
N ARG A 23 -8.34 1.10 -0.07
CA ARG A 23 -7.96 1.77 1.18
C ARG A 23 -8.47 3.21 1.25
N SER A 24 -8.51 3.92 0.12
CA SER A 24 -9.17 5.24 0.06
C SER A 24 -10.66 5.14 0.36
N TYR A 25 -11.35 4.14 -0.20
CA TYR A 25 -12.75 3.87 0.12
C TYR A 25 -12.96 3.58 1.62
N LEU A 26 -12.13 2.71 2.21
CA LEU A 26 -12.20 2.40 3.64
C LEU A 26 -11.86 3.62 4.51
N ALA A 27 -10.90 4.45 4.11
CA ALA A 27 -10.53 5.64 4.86
C ALA A 27 -11.68 6.66 4.93
N VAL A 28 -12.33 6.90 3.80
CA VAL A 28 -13.45 7.86 3.72
C VAL A 28 -14.68 7.36 4.48
N ASN A 29 -14.97 6.06 4.45
CA ASN A 29 -16.20 5.51 5.03
C ASN A 29 -16.03 4.97 6.45
N CYS A 30 -14.83 4.64 6.88
CA CYS A 30 -14.57 3.97 8.15
C CYS A 30 -13.53 4.71 9.02
N GLY A 31 -12.56 5.39 8.37
CA GLY A 31 -11.38 5.95 9.06
C GLY A 31 -11.69 7.00 10.11
N TYR A 32 -12.81 7.72 10.03
CA TYR A 32 -13.18 8.71 11.05
C TYR A 32 -13.67 8.08 12.36
N CYS A 33 -14.13 6.82 12.33
CA CYS A 33 -14.46 6.05 13.52
C CYS A 33 -13.35 5.08 13.91
N HIS A 34 -12.68 4.45 12.93
CA HIS A 34 -11.63 3.46 13.14
C HIS A 34 -10.25 4.12 13.00
N MET A 35 -9.72 4.62 14.11
CA MET A 35 -8.44 5.34 14.20
C MET A 35 -7.44 4.61 15.11
N GLY A 36 -7.42 3.29 15.07
CA GLY A 36 -6.57 2.47 15.93
C GLY A 36 -6.88 2.67 17.41
N SER A 37 -5.85 2.80 18.24
CA SER A 37 -5.98 2.99 19.69
C SER A 37 -6.68 4.30 20.09
N SER A 38 -6.82 5.25 19.20
CA SER A 38 -7.53 6.52 19.42
C SER A 38 -9.01 6.42 19.09
N SER A 39 -9.48 5.26 18.64
CA SER A 39 -10.88 5.06 18.25
C SER A 39 -11.82 5.09 19.43
N VAL A 40 -12.96 5.74 19.26
CA VAL A 40 -14.09 5.75 20.21
C VAL A 40 -15.00 4.54 20.03
N VAL A 41 -14.77 3.73 19.01
CA VAL A 41 -15.55 2.53 18.68
C VAL A 41 -14.71 1.27 18.87
N PRO A 42 -15.33 0.13 19.22
CA PRO A 42 -14.65 -1.15 19.26
C PRO A 42 -14.06 -1.52 17.88
N GLY A 43 -12.79 -1.85 17.86
CA GLY A 43 -12.09 -2.26 16.64
C GLY A 43 -10.63 -1.81 16.72
N ASN A 44 -9.71 -2.75 16.73
CA ASN A 44 -8.29 -2.48 16.91
C ASN A 44 -7.56 -2.28 15.56
N TRP A 45 -8.19 -1.56 14.63
CA TRP A 45 -7.59 -1.26 13.34
C TRP A 45 -7.69 0.23 13.00
N ASP A 46 -6.79 0.67 12.14
CA ASP A 46 -6.70 2.05 11.69
C ASP A 46 -7.08 2.15 10.22
N GLY A 47 -8.21 2.81 9.95
CA GLY A 47 -8.71 3.02 8.60
C GLY A 47 -8.11 4.22 7.86
N ARG A 48 -7.24 4.99 8.50
CA ARG A 48 -6.69 6.21 7.90
C ARG A 48 -5.71 5.88 6.78
N ALA A 49 -5.83 6.58 5.66
CA ALA A 49 -5.08 6.27 4.45
C ALA A 49 -3.57 6.53 4.54
N PHE A 50 -3.13 7.38 5.46
CA PHE A 50 -1.71 7.67 5.66
C PHE A 50 -0.98 6.67 6.58
N VAL A 51 -1.72 5.74 7.20
CA VAL A 51 -1.12 4.66 7.99
C VAL A 51 -0.70 3.54 7.04
N LYS A 52 0.52 3.02 7.17
CA LYS A 52 1.00 1.90 6.34
C LYS A 52 0.13 0.67 6.59
N LEU A 53 -0.08 -0.17 5.59
CA LEU A 53 -1.00 -1.31 5.68
C LEU A 53 -0.63 -2.26 6.83
N ASP A 54 0.65 -2.57 6.98
CA ASP A 54 1.18 -3.42 8.05
C ASP A 54 0.95 -2.85 9.46
N GLN A 55 0.78 -1.53 9.57
CA GLN A 55 0.53 -0.81 10.82
C GLN A 55 -0.96 -0.59 11.10
N THR A 56 -1.82 -0.83 10.12
CA THR A 56 -3.27 -0.64 10.30
C THR A 56 -3.92 -1.64 11.22
N GLY A 57 -3.32 -2.81 11.43
CA GLY A 57 -3.96 -3.94 12.10
C GLY A 57 -5.12 -4.57 11.30
N LEU A 58 -5.25 -4.23 10.02
CA LEU A 58 -6.38 -4.63 9.17
C LEU A 58 -6.26 -6.08 8.69
N ILE A 59 -5.08 -6.46 8.17
CA ILE A 59 -4.85 -7.79 7.62
C ILE A 59 -4.62 -8.77 8.75
N LEU A 60 -5.41 -9.83 8.80
CA LEU A 60 -5.44 -10.87 9.83
C LEU A 60 -5.65 -10.31 11.25
N GLY A 61 -6.14 -9.08 11.35
CA GLY A 61 -6.42 -8.43 12.62
C GLY A 61 -7.62 -9.04 13.33
N SER A 62 -7.55 -9.11 14.66
CA SER A 62 -8.64 -9.63 15.49
C SER A 62 -9.82 -8.66 15.50
N ALA A 63 -11.03 -9.18 15.38
CA ALA A 63 -12.25 -8.39 15.46
C ALA A 63 -12.85 -8.48 16.87
N SER A 64 -13.35 -7.36 17.38
CA SER A 64 -14.05 -7.30 18.69
C SER A 64 -15.36 -8.12 18.70
N SER A 65 -15.95 -8.32 17.55
CA SER A 65 -17.15 -9.15 17.37
C SER A 65 -16.98 -10.05 16.14
N ASN A 66 -16.52 -11.26 16.40
CA ASN A 66 -16.20 -12.26 15.36
C ASN A 66 -17.32 -13.29 15.11
N GLY A 67 -18.52 -13.05 15.64
CA GLY A 67 -19.65 -13.99 15.48
C GLY A 67 -19.46 -15.35 16.16
N GLY A 68 -18.51 -15.43 17.14
CA GLY A 68 -18.21 -16.70 17.84
C GLY A 68 -17.26 -17.63 17.08
N ASN A 69 -16.73 -17.21 15.94
CA ASN A 69 -15.78 -17.99 15.15
C ASN A 69 -14.40 -17.30 15.15
N THR A 70 -13.40 -17.96 15.70
CA THR A 70 -12.03 -17.44 15.81
C THR A 70 -11.31 -17.29 14.46
N ASN A 71 -11.78 -17.95 13.41
CA ASN A 71 -11.26 -17.79 12.04
C ASN A 71 -11.74 -16.47 11.40
N ASN A 72 -12.77 -15.85 11.95
CA ASN A 72 -13.27 -14.57 11.47
C ASN A 72 -12.37 -13.44 11.95
N LEU A 73 -11.59 -12.90 11.04
CA LEU A 73 -10.67 -11.78 11.26
C LEU A 73 -11.13 -10.55 10.48
N LEU A 74 -10.49 -9.41 10.70
CA LEU A 74 -10.90 -8.18 10.00
C LEU A 74 -10.84 -8.35 8.48
N ILE A 75 -9.69 -8.74 7.94
CA ILE A 75 -9.54 -9.22 6.56
C ILE A 75 -8.68 -10.48 6.54
N VAL A 76 -9.15 -11.50 5.85
CA VAL A 76 -8.43 -12.75 5.58
C VAL A 76 -8.12 -12.81 4.08
N PRO A 77 -6.85 -12.71 3.65
CA PRO A 77 -6.51 -12.82 2.25
C PRO A 77 -7.06 -14.11 1.62
N ALA A 78 -7.62 -13.99 0.42
CA ALA A 78 -8.28 -15.07 -0.33
C ALA A 78 -9.55 -15.68 0.33
N ASP A 79 -10.07 -15.08 1.41
CA ASP A 79 -11.24 -15.63 2.10
C ASP A 79 -12.24 -14.55 2.52
N LEU A 80 -13.22 -14.31 1.66
CA LEU A 80 -14.31 -13.37 1.94
C LEU A 80 -15.21 -13.82 3.09
N ASN A 81 -15.43 -15.12 3.23
CA ASN A 81 -16.36 -15.64 4.24
C ASN A 81 -15.88 -15.34 5.66
N HIS A 82 -14.57 -15.36 5.88
CA HIS A 82 -13.96 -15.06 7.17
C HIS A 82 -13.48 -13.60 7.29
N SER A 83 -13.64 -12.78 6.24
CA SER A 83 -13.30 -11.35 6.23
C SER A 83 -14.46 -10.50 6.77
N ILE A 84 -14.40 -10.13 8.05
CA ILE A 84 -15.51 -9.44 8.74
C ILE A 84 -15.82 -8.08 8.11
N ILE A 85 -14.80 -7.31 7.70
CA ILE A 85 -15.03 -6.01 7.07
C ILE A 85 -15.88 -6.16 5.81
N TRP A 86 -15.53 -7.14 4.95
CA TRP A 86 -16.33 -7.40 3.75
C TRP A 86 -17.75 -7.85 4.10
N ASN A 87 -17.90 -8.78 5.04
CA ASN A 87 -19.21 -9.24 5.49
C ASN A 87 -20.09 -8.10 6.02
N ARG A 88 -19.50 -7.14 6.72
CA ARG A 88 -20.23 -5.99 7.26
C ARG A 88 -20.65 -4.99 6.19
N ILE A 89 -19.78 -4.68 5.21
CA ILE A 89 -20.16 -3.75 4.12
C ILE A 89 -21.15 -4.41 3.15
N ALA A 90 -21.04 -5.71 2.94
CA ALA A 90 -21.95 -6.50 2.08
C ALA A 90 -23.24 -6.92 2.78
N ALA A 91 -23.36 -6.74 4.09
CA ALA A 91 -24.49 -7.19 4.92
C ALA A 91 -24.74 -8.70 4.82
N THR A 92 -23.66 -9.50 4.84
CA THR A 92 -23.72 -10.97 4.70
C THR A 92 -23.38 -11.70 6.01
N ASN A 93 -23.59 -13.00 6.06
CA ASN A 93 -23.23 -13.89 7.16
C ASN A 93 -23.72 -13.48 8.55
N GLY A 94 -24.83 -12.71 8.62
CA GLY A 94 -25.44 -12.28 9.89
C GLY A 94 -24.68 -11.19 10.66
N PHE A 95 -23.63 -10.63 10.09
CA PHE A 95 -22.94 -9.51 10.72
C PHE A 95 -23.74 -8.21 10.60
N THR A 96 -23.70 -7.42 11.67
CA THR A 96 -24.26 -6.07 11.65
C THR A 96 -23.55 -5.22 10.60
N ARG A 97 -24.34 -4.55 9.77
CA ARG A 97 -23.86 -3.71 8.69
C ARG A 97 -23.01 -2.53 9.20
N MET A 98 -21.98 -2.21 8.43
CA MET A 98 -21.13 -1.03 8.64
C MET A 98 -21.00 -0.23 7.34
N PRO A 99 -20.91 1.11 7.42
CA PRO A 99 -21.11 1.96 8.60
C PRO A 99 -22.52 1.82 9.20
N PRO A 100 -22.71 2.07 10.50
CA PRO A 100 -24.02 1.87 11.15
C PRO A 100 -25.03 2.99 10.84
N LEU A 101 -24.58 4.07 10.22
CA LEU A 101 -25.38 5.26 9.88
C LEU A 101 -25.30 5.55 8.38
N GLY A 102 -26.41 6.02 7.80
CA GLY A 102 -26.45 6.47 6.41
C GLY A 102 -26.31 5.36 5.36
N THR A 103 -26.54 4.10 5.73
CA THR A 103 -26.32 2.93 4.86
C THR A 103 -27.60 2.17 4.56
N THR A 104 -28.66 2.86 4.14
CA THR A 104 -29.92 2.22 3.73
C THR A 104 -29.75 1.38 2.47
N GLU A 105 -28.90 1.83 1.56
CA GLU A 105 -28.57 1.12 0.32
C GLU A 105 -27.20 0.46 0.41
N LEU A 106 -27.02 -0.65 -0.29
CA LEU A 106 -25.72 -1.28 -0.51
C LEU A 106 -24.99 -0.53 -1.64
N ASP A 107 -23.68 -0.53 -1.58
CA ASP A 107 -22.79 -0.04 -2.64
C ASP A 107 -22.13 -1.24 -3.37
N PRO A 108 -22.80 -1.85 -4.36
CA PRO A 108 -22.31 -3.07 -4.98
C PRO A 108 -20.94 -2.91 -5.63
N ALA A 109 -20.67 -1.75 -6.23
CA ALA A 109 -19.41 -1.49 -6.92
C ALA A 109 -18.22 -1.50 -5.93
N ASN A 110 -18.36 -0.84 -4.79
CA ASN A 110 -17.29 -0.80 -3.79
C ASN A 110 -17.22 -2.07 -2.94
N ILE A 111 -18.33 -2.78 -2.74
CA ILE A 111 -18.31 -4.14 -2.17
C ILE A 111 -17.50 -5.09 -3.07
N GLN A 112 -17.69 -5.01 -4.39
CA GLN A 112 -16.92 -5.77 -5.36
C GLN A 112 -15.45 -5.36 -5.38
N LEU A 113 -15.14 -4.07 -5.33
CA LEU A 113 -13.76 -3.56 -5.24
C LEU A 113 -13.00 -4.16 -4.05
N VAL A 114 -13.63 -4.18 -2.87
CA VAL A 114 -13.03 -4.79 -1.67
C VAL A 114 -12.86 -6.30 -1.83
N ALA A 115 -13.82 -6.98 -2.47
CA ALA A 115 -13.73 -8.41 -2.74
C ALA A 115 -12.57 -8.76 -3.70
N GLU A 116 -12.39 -7.97 -4.74
CA GLU A 116 -11.27 -8.11 -5.69
C GLU A 116 -9.92 -7.90 -5.01
N TRP A 117 -9.81 -6.91 -4.14
CA TRP A 117 -8.61 -6.68 -3.36
C TRP A 117 -8.27 -7.87 -2.45
N ILE A 118 -9.26 -8.41 -1.73
CA ILE A 118 -9.06 -9.54 -0.82
C ILE A 118 -8.67 -10.82 -1.58
N ASN A 119 -9.38 -11.12 -2.67
CA ASN A 119 -9.20 -12.37 -3.42
C ASN A 119 -8.07 -12.32 -4.44
N GLY A 120 -7.73 -11.16 -4.95
CA GLY A 120 -6.72 -10.97 -5.99
C GLY A 120 -5.40 -10.48 -5.40
N ASP A 121 -5.36 -9.22 -5.06
CA ASP A 121 -4.14 -8.52 -4.66
C ASP A 121 -3.55 -9.09 -3.35
N LEU A 122 -4.35 -9.12 -2.28
CA LEU A 122 -3.88 -9.65 -0.99
C LEU A 122 -3.58 -11.14 -1.03
N ALA A 123 -4.30 -11.91 -1.84
CA ALA A 123 -4.10 -13.36 -1.97
C ALA A 123 -2.74 -13.72 -2.56
N THR A 124 -2.16 -12.84 -3.36
CA THR A 124 -0.89 -13.07 -4.08
C THR A 124 0.31 -12.42 -3.40
N ARG A 125 0.09 -11.64 -2.35
CA ARG A 125 1.18 -10.97 -1.63
C ARG A 125 2.07 -11.96 -0.92
N GLN A 126 3.35 -11.80 -1.14
CA GLN A 126 4.38 -12.52 -0.40
C GLN A 126 4.88 -11.65 0.76
N SER A 127 4.89 -12.20 1.97
CA SER A 127 5.56 -11.55 3.09
C SER A 127 7.07 -11.65 2.95
N TYR A 128 7.80 -10.77 3.63
CA TYR A 128 9.27 -10.83 3.63
C TYR A 128 9.78 -12.20 4.09
N ALA A 129 9.19 -12.80 5.11
CA ALA A 129 9.56 -14.12 5.59
C ALA A 129 9.34 -15.24 4.54
N GLN A 130 8.24 -15.16 3.79
CA GLN A 130 7.98 -16.10 2.69
C GLN A 130 9.00 -15.91 1.55
N TRP A 131 9.37 -14.68 1.25
CA TRP A 131 10.40 -14.37 0.27
C TRP A 131 11.77 -14.91 0.71
N GLN A 132 12.17 -14.72 1.97
CA GLN A 132 13.39 -15.28 2.52
C GLN A 132 13.44 -16.81 2.40
N ILE A 133 12.34 -17.49 2.72
CA ILE A 133 12.26 -18.96 2.59
C ILE A 133 12.34 -19.36 1.12
N ALA A 134 11.69 -18.64 0.22
CA ALA A 134 11.71 -18.96 -1.21
C ALA A 134 13.11 -18.78 -1.84
N ARG A 135 13.87 -17.77 -1.39
CA ARG A 135 15.21 -17.45 -1.92
C ARG A 135 16.31 -18.28 -1.24
N PHE A 136 16.30 -18.37 0.07
CA PHE A 136 17.39 -18.93 0.86
C PHE A 136 17.03 -20.23 1.58
N GLY A 137 15.81 -20.74 1.40
CA GLY A 137 15.33 -21.97 2.05
C GLY A 137 14.96 -21.80 3.54
N SER A 138 15.34 -20.71 4.19
CA SER A 138 15.07 -20.45 5.61
C SER A 138 15.22 -18.97 5.92
N THR A 139 14.42 -18.46 6.85
CA THR A 139 14.58 -17.09 7.40
C THR A 139 15.85 -16.93 8.25
N ASN A 140 16.44 -18.04 8.69
CA ASN A 140 17.64 -18.05 9.52
C ASN A 140 18.92 -18.34 8.70
N HIS A 141 18.83 -18.41 7.38
CA HIS A 141 20.02 -18.55 6.55
C HIS A 141 20.94 -17.33 6.74
N PRO A 142 22.27 -17.48 6.80
CA PRO A 142 23.19 -16.35 6.99
C PRO A 142 22.96 -15.21 5.99
N ASP A 143 22.72 -15.56 4.72
CA ASP A 143 22.51 -14.60 3.64
C ASP A 143 21.06 -14.06 3.59
N ALA A 144 20.13 -14.57 4.41
CA ALA A 144 18.74 -14.12 4.42
C ALA A 144 18.49 -12.87 5.28
N ALA A 145 19.51 -12.37 5.98
CA ALA A 145 19.33 -11.18 6.80
C ALA A 145 18.89 -9.97 5.96
N ALA A 146 18.04 -9.13 6.51
CA ALA A 146 17.48 -7.98 5.78
C ALA A 146 18.54 -6.99 5.27
N SER A 147 19.67 -6.91 5.97
CA SER A 147 20.81 -6.05 5.63
C SER A 147 21.92 -6.80 4.86
N ALA A 148 21.76 -8.10 4.58
CA ALA A 148 22.73 -8.82 3.76
C ALA A 148 22.60 -8.38 2.29
N ASP A 149 23.71 -8.50 1.59
CA ASP A 149 23.89 -8.21 0.16
C ASP A 149 24.71 -9.36 -0.41
N PRO A 150 24.04 -10.48 -0.79
CA PRO A 150 24.72 -11.72 -1.16
C PRO A 150 25.49 -11.63 -2.48
N ASP A 151 25.03 -10.86 -3.43
CA ASP A 151 25.63 -10.70 -4.76
C ASP A 151 26.57 -9.49 -4.88
N LEU A 152 26.62 -8.66 -3.82
CA LEU A 152 27.52 -7.52 -3.68
C LEU A 152 27.26 -6.40 -4.70
N ASP A 153 26.00 -6.21 -5.11
CA ASP A 153 25.60 -5.13 -6.01
C ASP A 153 25.37 -3.79 -5.28
N GLY A 154 25.42 -3.82 -3.95
CA GLY A 154 25.19 -2.65 -3.08
C GLY A 154 23.73 -2.50 -2.65
N ARG A 155 22.86 -3.46 -2.95
CA ARG A 155 21.48 -3.52 -2.48
C ARG A 155 21.35 -4.58 -1.39
N SER A 156 20.59 -4.24 -0.37
CA SER A 156 20.29 -5.20 0.67
C SER A 156 19.09 -6.08 0.27
N ASN A 157 19.01 -7.27 0.85
CA ASN A 157 17.87 -8.16 0.67
C ASN A 157 16.52 -7.47 0.93
N ARG A 158 16.46 -6.52 1.86
CA ARG A 158 15.24 -5.78 2.11
C ARG A 158 14.87 -4.86 0.94
N GLU A 159 15.85 -4.19 0.35
CA GLU A 159 15.64 -3.37 -0.84
C GLU A 159 15.22 -4.22 -2.02
N GLU A 160 15.85 -5.37 -2.22
CA GLU A 160 15.52 -6.28 -3.32
C GLU A 160 14.14 -6.90 -3.20
N PHE A 161 13.74 -7.30 -1.99
CA PHE A 161 12.35 -7.69 -1.73
C PHE A 161 11.36 -6.58 -2.10
N LEU A 162 11.69 -5.34 -1.75
CA LEU A 162 10.82 -4.19 -2.05
C LEU A 162 10.78 -3.88 -3.54
N THR A 163 11.87 -4.10 -4.25
CA THR A 163 12.00 -3.78 -5.68
C THR A 163 11.78 -4.96 -6.61
N TYR A 164 11.48 -6.15 -6.06
CA TYR A 164 11.28 -7.40 -6.82
C TYR A 164 12.50 -7.83 -7.62
N THR A 165 13.68 -7.50 -7.14
CA THR A 165 14.95 -7.93 -7.74
C THR A 165 15.46 -9.24 -7.18
N ASP A 166 16.49 -9.80 -7.77
CA ASP A 166 17.04 -11.10 -7.39
C ASP A 166 18.31 -10.91 -6.53
N PRO A 167 18.31 -11.32 -5.25
CA PRO A 167 19.41 -11.10 -4.32
C PRO A 167 20.67 -11.92 -4.62
N GLU A 168 20.65 -12.74 -5.66
CA GLU A 168 21.77 -13.57 -6.08
C GLU A 168 22.26 -13.18 -7.50
N ASP A 169 21.69 -12.12 -8.11
CA ASP A 169 22.08 -11.62 -9.44
C ASP A 169 22.40 -10.13 -9.41
N PRO A 170 23.68 -9.74 -9.42
CA PRO A 170 24.09 -8.33 -9.35
C PRO A 170 23.69 -7.50 -10.58
N ALA A 171 23.13 -8.12 -11.62
CA ALA A 171 22.54 -7.42 -12.75
C ALA A 171 21.04 -7.17 -12.58
N SER A 172 20.41 -7.74 -11.56
CA SER A 172 19.00 -7.59 -11.23
C SER A 172 18.77 -6.42 -10.27
N TYR A 173 18.70 -5.21 -10.78
CA TYR A 173 18.46 -4.02 -9.95
C TYR A 173 17.35 -3.15 -10.51
N TRP A 174 16.58 -2.53 -9.64
CA TRP A 174 15.58 -1.54 -9.98
C TRP A 174 16.15 -0.13 -9.90
N THR A 175 15.80 0.71 -10.85
CA THR A 175 16.12 2.15 -10.81
C THR A 175 14.90 2.97 -11.20
N GLY A 176 14.71 4.10 -10.52
CA GLY A 176 13.85 5.15 -11.02
C GLY A 176 14.59 5.97 -12.09
N TRP A 177 13.88 6.47 -13.08
CA TRP A 177 14.48 7.29 -14.14
C TRP A 177 13.63 8.50 -14.49
N LEU A 178 14.27 9.46 -15.15
CA LEU A 178 13.61 10.62 -15.73
C LEU A 178 13.39 10.36 -17.22
N ASP A 179 12.14 10.50 -17.65
CA ASP A 179 11.80 10.50 -19.07
C ASP A 179 11.47 11.91 -19.53
N ALA A 180 12.19 12.39 -20.55
CA ALA A 180 12.00 13.71 -21.16
C ALA A 180 11.35 13.63 -22.56
N ALA A 181 10.80 12.48 -22.95
CA ALA A 181 10.36 12.22 -24.33
C ALA A 181 9.26 13.17 -24.81
N ASN A 182 8.47 13.75 -23.94
CA ASN A 182 7.33 14.61 -24.28
C ASN A 182 7.58 16.10 -23.98
N GLY A 183 8.82 16.52 -23.83
CA GLY A 183 9.19 17.93 -23.62
C GLY A 183 9.04 18.43 -22.17
N ALA A 184 8.43 17.63 -21.29
CA ALA A 184 8.43 17.83 -19.84
C ALA A 184 9.12 16.62 -19.20
N PRO A 185 10.20 16.78 -18.44
CA PRO A 185 10.81 15.65 -17.74
C PRO A 185 9.81 15.05 -16.75
N THR A 186 9.74 13.74 -16.72
CA THR A 186 8.82 13.00 -15.86
C THR A 186 9.57 11.91 -15.09
N LEU A 187 9.14 11.65 -13.87
CA LEU A 187 9.61 10.49 -13.11
C LEU A 187 8.66 9.32 -13.38
N ILE A 188 9.21 8.18 -13.75
CA ILE A 188 8.45 6.97 -14.02
C ILE A 188 8.90 5.90 -13.03
N HIS A 189 7.93 5.23 -12.42
CA HIS A 189 8.17 4.05 -11.57
C HIS A 189 7.07 3.01 -11.81
N ASP A 190 7.38 1.74 -11.59
CA ASP A 190 6.51 0.61 -11.91
C ASP A 190 6.49 -0.49 -10.84
N LEU A 191 6.72 -0.14 -9.60
CA LEU A 191 6.67 -1.10 -8.49
C LEU A 191 5.23 -1.35 -8.04
N ALA A 192 4.61 -2.40 -8.57
CA ALA A 192 3.29 -2.83 -8.15
C ALA A 192 3.27 -3.25 -6.67
N HIS A 193 2.16 -3.01 -5.98
CA HIS A 193 1.95 -3.37 -4.57
C HIS A 193 2.97 -2.76 -3.57
N ARG A 194 3.68 -1.72 -3.98
CA ARG A 194 4.59 -0.97 -3.11
C ARG A 194 4.15 0.47 -2.99
N ALA A 195 4.38 1.07 -1.84
CA ALA A 195 4.32 2.51 -1.71
C ALA A 195 5.61 3.09 -2.28
N VAL A 196 5.49 4.00 -3.24
CA VAL A 196 6.63 4.72 -3.76
C VAL A 196 6.39 6.20 -3.54
N THR A 197 7.32 6.83 -2.84
CA THR A 197 7.35 8.29 -2.66
C THR A 197 8.65 8.85 -3.17
N ILE A 198 8.60 10.11 -3.57
CA ILE A 198 9.76 10.82 -4.09
C ILE A 198 10.11 11.93 -3.13
N GLU A 199 11.35 11.96 -2.75
CA GLU A 199 11.94 13.05 -1.97
C GLU A 199 12.93 13.84 -2.82
N VAL A 200 13.10 15.09 -2.46
CA VAL A 200 14.02 16.01 -3.14
C VAL A 200 15.00 16.61 -2.16
N SER A 201 16.20 16.91 -2.68
CA SER A 201 17.25 17.59 -1.93
C SER A 201 18.03 18.54 -2.82
N THR A 202 18.38 19.71 -2.30
CA THR A 202 19.27 20.67 -2.97
C THR A 202 20.73 20.52 -2.55
N ASN A 203 20.99 19.76 -1.47
CA ASN A 203 22.33 19.67 -0.86
C ASN A 203 22.78 18.23 -0.55
N LEU A 204 21.98 17.22 -0.89
CA LEU A 204 22.16 15.78 -0.62
C LEU A 204 22.17 15.39 0.88
N ASN A 205 22.03 16.35 1.78
CA ASN A 205 22.02 16.10 3.23
C ASN A 205 20.60 16.13 3.81
N GLU A 206 19.80 17.08 3.34
CA GLU A 206 18.41 17.24 3.79
C GLU A 206 17.47 16.81 2.67
N TRP A 207 16.63 15.81 2.95
CA TRP A 207 15.65 15.27 2.03
C TRP A 207 14.26 15.60 2.52
N VAL A 208 13.43 16.13 1.63
CA VAL A 208 12.05 16.49 1.95
C VAL A 208 11.11 15.84 0.94
N PHE A 209 9.94 15.46 1.43
CA PHE A 209 8.88 14.93 0.58
C PHE A 209 8.56 15.92 -0.55
N TRP A 210 8.58 15.45 -1.78
CA TRP A 210 8.25 16.28 -2.93
C TRP A 210 6.74 16.35 -3.12
N ASN A 211 6.13 17.43 -2.66
CA ASN A 211 4.70 17.64 -2.66
C ASN A 211 4.22 18.18 -4.02
N VAL A 212 3.96 17.28 -4.94
CA VAL A 212 3.43 17.54 -6.29
C VAL A 212 2.26 16.60 -6.58
N PRO A 213 1.41 16.92 -7.57
CA PRO A 213 0.41 15.99 -8.05
C PRO A 213 1.04 14.62 -8.37
N GLU A 214 0.30 13.55 -8.16
CA GLU A 214 0.72 12.15 -8.28
C GLU A 214 1.67 11.63 -7.20
N ASN A 215 2.46 12.48 -6.54
CA ASN A 215 3.22 12.12 -5.34
C ASN A 215 2.47 12.40 -4.03
N ASN A 216 1.32 13.05 -4.09
CA ASN A 216 0.50 13.45 -2.93
C ASN A 216 -0.79 12.62 -2.77
N VAL A 217 -0.87 11.48 -3.41
CA VAL A 217 -2.04 10.57 -3.35
C VAL A 217 -1.99 9.70 -2.09
N LEU A 218 -3.13 9.48 -1.45
CA LEU A 218 -3.28 8.67 -0.24
C LEU A 218 -4.28 7.51 -0.46
N PRO A 219 -3.92 6.28 -0.08
CA PRO A 219 -2.60 5.85 0.39
C PRO A 219 -1.55 6.02 -0.69
N ILE A 220 -0.33 6.28 -0.30
CA ILE A 220 0.79 6.40 -1.25
C ILE A 220 1.17 4.99 -1.68
N ALA A 221 0.64 4.59 -2.82
CA ALA A 221 0.85 3.26 -3.37
C ALA A 221 1.09 3.34 -4.87
N ALA A 222 2.12 2.68 -5.31
CA ALA A 222 2.35 2.45 -6.73
C ALA A 222 1.67 1.14 -7.15
N ASN A 223 1.15 1.08 -8.34
CA ASN A 223 0.54 -0.13 -8.88
C ASN A 223 0.83 -0.35 -10.36
N SER A 224 1.49 0.56 -10.94
CA SER A 224 1.87 0.59 -12.35
C SER A 224 2.75 1.79 -12.56
N SER A 225 3.36 1.87 -13.71
CA SER A 225 4.10 3.07 -14.09
C SER A 225 3.22 4.30 -13.96
N ARG A 226 3.66 5.27 -13.17
CA ARG A 226 3.05 6.58 -13.08
C ARG A 226 4.03 7.65 -13.52
N VAL A 227 3.51 8.59 -14.28
CA VAL A 227 4.29 9.73 -14.76
C VAL A 227 4.03 10.89 -13.81
N ILE A 228 5.07 11.31 -13.08
CA ILE A 228 5.00 12.45 -12.18
C ILE A 228 5.68 13.63 -12.86
N PRO A 229 4.92 14.64 -13.31
CA PRO A 229 5.50 15.79 -13.99
C PRO A 229 6.46 16.55 -13.09
N LEU A 230 7.66 16.83 -13.56
CA LEU A 230 8.56 17.73 -12.86
C LEU A 230 8.03 19.16 -12.95
N ASP A 231 7.99 19.85 -11.82
CA ASP A 231 7.74 21.30 -11.80
C ASP A 231 8.97 22.00 -12.37
N THR A 232 8.83 22.61 -13.53
CA THR A 232 9.92 23.33 -14.22
C THR A 232 10.43 24.53 -13.44
N ASN A 233 9.71 24.98 -12.40
CA ASN A 233 10.12 26.05 -11.51
C ASN A 233 10.91 25.55 -10.29
N MET A 234 11.15 24.24 -10.18
CA MET A 234 11.99 23.74 -9.10
C MET A 234 13.46 24.14 -9.32
N PRO A 235 14.15 24.56 -8.26
CA PRO A 235 15.60 24.64 -8.31
C PRO A 235 16.16 23.25 -8.65
N VAL A 236 17.21 23.20 -9.45
CA VAL A 236 17.91 21.96 -9.80
C VAL A 236 18.19 21.17 -8.52
N GLY A 237 17.58 20.03 -8.37
CA GLY A 237 17.63 19.21 -7.17
C GLY A 237 18.00 17.77 -7.48
N ASN A 238 18.35 17.05 -6.44
CA ASN A 238 18.50 15.61 -6.51
C ASN A 238 17.18 14.95 -6.08
N PHE A 239 16.88 13.80 -6.67
CA PHE A 239 15.69 13.01 -6.36
C PHE A 239 16.11 11.67 -5.80
N ARG A 240 15.34 11.15 -4.85
CA ARG A 240 15.42 9.76 -4.48
C ARG A 240 14.02 9.15 -4.38
N PHE A 241 13.94 7.88 -4.68
CA PHE A 241 12.74 7.10 -4.46
C PHE A 241 12.83 6.45 -3.09
N ILE A 242 11.75 6.53 -2.35
CA ILE A 242 11.54 5.76 -1.12
C ILE A 242 10.53 4.70 -1.46
N VAL A 243 10.91 3.44 -1.34
CA VAL A 243 10.04 2.29 -1.59
C VAL A 243 9.74 1.63 -0.25
N ASP A 244 8.48 1.53 0.06
CA ASP A 244 7.99 0.90 1.27
C ASP A 244 7.07 -0.28 0.95
N ASP A 245 7.08 -1.28 1.82
CA ASP A 245 6.08 -2.32 1.84
C ASP A 245 4.73 -1.74 2.30
N LEU A 246 3.66 -2.19 1.69
CA LEU A 246 2.31 -1.71 1.98
C LEU A 246 1.64 -2.54 3.06
#